data_78934b73cb4b44933eba313ff029d899
#
_entry.id   78934b73cb4b44933eba313ff029d899
#
_cell.length_a   1.000
_cell.length_b   1.000
_cell.length_c   1.000
_cell.angle_alpha   90.00
_cell.angle_beta   90.00
_cell.angle_gamma   90.00
#
_symmetry.space_group_name_H-M   'P 1'
#
loop_
_entity.id
_entity.type
_entity.pdbx_description
1 polymer ?
#
loop_
_entity_poly.entity_id
_entity_poly.type
_entity_poly.pdbx_seq_one_letter_code
_entity_poly.pdbx_strand_id
1 'polypeptide(L)'
;MNKNQPNQESNKSLNQIIDFRKEKLTKLREAGVEPYPQKYEPTHFSADILGDFDNLEKQDVDIAGRIMSMRKMGKASFFHIQDLKGKIQIFIRRDDVGEDNYAHFKLLDMGDFVGVKGYVFKTKMGETSIHASELTVLCKSIRPLPVVKEKDGETFDAFADKEQRYRNRH
;
A
#
# COMPACT_ATOMS: atom_id res chain seq x y z
N MET A 1 1.48 -18.03 -19.66
CA MET A 1 2.47 -18.35 -18.62
C MET A 1 2.93 -17.05 -17.96
N ASN A 2 2.32 -16.68 -16.84
CA ASN A 2 2.61 -15.44 -16.15
C ASN A 2 3.56 -15.76 -14.99
N LYS A 3 4.85 -15.50 -15.18
CA LYS A 3 5.83 -15.57 -14.09
C LYS A 3 5.55 -14.42 -13.14
N ASN A 4 4.99 -14.73 -11.97
CA ASN A 4 5.02 -13.83 -10.81
C ASN A 4 6.48 -13.42 -10.60
N GLN A 5 6.79 -12.15 -10.82
CA GLN A 5 8.08 -11.61 -10.36
C GLN A 5 8.07 -11.68 -8.83
N PRO A 6 8.95 -12.45 -8.19
CA PRO A 6 9.04 -12.48 -6.75
C PRO A 6 9.40 -11.08 -6.27
N ASN A 7 8.76 -10.64 -5.20
CA ASN A 7 9.10 -9.40 -4.52
C ASN A 7 10.62 -9.37 -4.30
N GLN A 8 11.32 -8.37 -4.84
CA GLN A 8 12.80 -8.29 -4.83
C GLN A 8 13.40 -8.29 -3.41
N GLU A 9 12.57 -8.22 -2.39
CA GLU A 9 12.98 -8.24 -0.97
C GLU A 9 13.15 -9.66 -0.40
N SER A 10 12.64 -10.73 -1.05
CA SER A 10 12.56 -12.07 -0.45
C SER A 10 13.90 -12.73 -0.13
N ASN A 11 15.01 -12.28 -0.73
CA ASN A 11 16.36 -12.85 -0.53
C ASN A 11 17.38 -11.86 0.05
N LYS A 12 16.94 -10.67 0.50
CA LYS A 12 17.81 -9.63 1.07
C LYS A 12 17.88 -9.74 2.59
N SER A 13 19.05 -9.44 3.18
CA SER A 13 19.15 -9.26 4.63
C SER A 13 18.34 -8.05 5.08
N LEU A 14 17.94 -8.00 6.36
CA LEU A 14 17.19 -6.88 6.92
C LEU A 14 17.88 -5.53 6.66
N ASN A 15 19.19 -5.46 6.83
CA ASN A 15 19.96 -4.24 6.60
C ASN A 15 19.91 -3.80 5.13
N GLN A 16 20.03 -4.74 4.19
CA GLN A 16 19.90 -4.45 2.77
C GLN A 16 18.50 -3.94 2.39
N ILE A 17 17.46 -4.46 3.02
CA ILE A 17 16.08 -3.97 2.82
C ILE A 17 15.95 -2.54 3.33
N ILE A 18 16.46 -2.27 4.53
CA ILE A 18 16.45 -0.93 5.14
C ILE A 18 17.18 0.07 4.25
N ASP A 19 18.38 -0.26 3.78
CA ASP A 19 19.17 0.64 2.93
C ASP A 19 18.48 0.91 1.59
N PHE A 20 17.90 -0.11 0.97
CA PHE A 20 17.11 0.04 -0.26
C PHE A 20 15.88 0.93 -0.06
N ARG A 21 15.20 0.84 1.09
CA ARG A 21 14.06 1.70 1.41
C ARG A 21 14.48 3.15 1.71
N LYS A 22 15.65 3.35 2.32
CA LYS A 22 16.26 4.68 2.49
C LYS A 22 16.61 5.34 1.15
N GLU A 23 17.18 4.58 0.21
CA GLU A 23 17.42 5.08 -1.15
C GLU A 23 16.12 5.55 -1.83
N LYS A 24 15.04 4.79 -1.72
CA LYS A 24 13.72 5.17 -2.24
C LYS A 24 13.18 6.41 -1.56
N LEU A 25 13.36 6.56 -0.23
CA LEU A 25 13.01 7.75 0.51
C LEU A 25 13.76 8.98 -0.01
N THR A 26 15.06 8.85 -0.27
CA THR A 26 15.88 9.93 -0.85
C THR A 26 15.35 10.32 -2.23
N LYS A 27 15.05 9.35 -3.10
CA LYS A 27 14.47 9.61 -4.43
C LYS A 27 13.11 10.31 -4.37
N LEU A 28 12.26 9.99 -3.40
CA LEU A 28 10.99 10.70 -3.20
C LEU A 28 11.24 12.17 -2.83
N ARG A 29 12.18 12.45 -1.93
CA ARG A 29 12.55 13.83 -1.55
C ARG A 29 13.17 14.62 -2.70
N GLU A 30 14.04 14.01 -3.47
CA GLU A 30 14.64 14.60 -4.69
C GLU A 30 13.59 14.92 -5.74
N ALA A 31 12.51 14.14 -5.82
CA ALA A 31 11.35 14.40 -6.67
C ALA A 31 10.38 15.45 -6.09
N GLY A 32 10.73 16.09 -4.96
CA GLY A 32 9.90 17.12 -4.33
C GLY A 32 8.70 16.58 -3.55
N VAL A 33 8.63 15.27 -3.31
CA VAL A 33 7.56 14.65 -2.52
C VAL A 33 7.91 14.74 -1.04
N GLU A 34 6.99 15.31 -0.21
CA GLU A 34 7.11 15.25 1.25
C GLU A 34 6.62 13.87 1.73
N PRO A 35 7.53 13.00 2.19
CA PRO A 35 7.16 11.63 2.55
C PRO A 35 6.52 11.50 3.94
N TYR A 36 6.42 12.58 4.70
CA TYR A 36 5.85 12.63 6.05
C TYR A 36 5.04 13.92 6.25
N PRO A 37 3.96 14.15 5.50
CA PRO A 37 3.15 15.35 5.64
C PRO A 37 2.54 15.42 7.05
N GLN A 38 2.38 16.63 7.57
CA GLN A 38 1.87 16.86 8.92
C GLN A 38 0.41 16.45 9.08
N LYS A 39 -0.38 16.52 8.00
CA LYS A 39 -1.84 16.28 8.06
C LYS A 39 -2.34 15.69 6.75
N TYR A 40 -3.27 14.76 6.87
CA TYR A 40 -4.09 14.24 5.80
C TYR A 40 -5.48 13.89 6.37
N GLU A 41 -6.54 14.34 5.72
CA GLU A 41 -7.92 14.16 6.20
C GLU A 41 -8.70 13.32 5.18
N PRO A 42 -8.78 12.00 5.35
CA PRO A 42 -9.62 11.17 4.50
C PRO A 42 -11.10 11.45 4.78
N THR A 43 -11.92 11.35 3.75
CA THR A 43 -13.38 11.54 3.88
C THR A 43 -14.10 10.25 4.21
N HIS A 44 -13.52 9.10 3.85
CA HIS A 44 -14.16 7.79 3.98
C HIS A 44 -13.21 6.76 4.60
N PHE A 45 -13.79 5.68 5.13
CA PHE A 45 -13.07 4.47 5.54
C PHE A 45 -13.46 3.29 4.66
N SER A 46 -12.57 2.30 4.59
CA SER A 46 -12.76 1.10 3.76
C SER A 46 -14.08 0.38 4.04
N ALA A 47 -14.44 0.19 5.32
CA ALA A 47 -15.69 -0.49 5.68
C ALA A 47 -16.93 0.29 5.25
N ASP A 48 -16.89 1.62 5.31
CA ASP A 48 -18.00 2.49 4.90
C ASP A 48 -18.24 2.35 3.38
N ILE A 49 -17.15 2.35 2.59
CA ILE A 49 -17.22 2.16 1.12
C ILE A 49 -17.72 0.76 0.75
N LEU A 50 -17.24 -0.27 1.46
CA LEU A 50 -17.66 -1.64 1.19
C LEU A 50 -19.11 -1.90 1.59
N GLY A 51 -19.59 -1.26 2.67
CA GLY A 51 -20.94 -1.41 3.17
C GLY A 51 -22.00 -0.62 2.38
N ASP A 52 -21.60 0.48 1.75
CA ASP A 52 -22.51 1.38 1.04
C ASP A 52 -22.13 1.52 -0.46
N PHE A 53 -21.71 0.42 -1.06
CA PHE A 53 -21.24 0.41 -2.46
C PHE A 53 -22.27 1.00 -3.42
N ASP A 54 -23.55 0.65 -3.27
CA ASP A 54 -24.61 1.02 -4.21
C ASP A 54 -24.82 2.54 -4.29
N ASN A 55 -24.62 3.25 -3.18
CA ASN A 55 -24.71 4.71 -3.14
C ASN A 55 -23.39 5.39 -3.52
N LEU A 56 -22.26 4.71 -3.32
CA LEU A 56 -20.92 5.26 -3.57
C LEU A 56 -20.35 4.85 -4.93
N GLU A 57 -21.04 4.00 -5.70
CA GLU A 57 -20.57 3.63 -7.03
C GLU A 57 -20.38 4.86 -7.92
N LYS A 58 -19.17 5.00 -8.49
CA LYS A 58 -18.73 6.16 -9.30
C LYS A 58 -18.66 7.50 -8.54
N GLN A 59 -18.83 7.49 -7.22
CA GLN A 59 -18.59 8.69 -6.41
C GLN A 59 -17.11 8.80 -6.06
N ASP A 60 -16.65 10.05 -5.99
CA ASP A 60 -15.29 10.35 -5.57
C ASP A 60 -15.16 10.18 -4.04
N VAL A 61 -14.12 9.49 -3.65
CA VAL A 61 -13.77 9.23 -2.25
C VAL A 61 -12.31 9.57 -2.00
N ASP A 62 -12.00 9.93 -0.77
CA ASP A 62 -10.65 10.13 -0.28
C ASP A 62 -10.44 9.22 0.92
N ILE A 63 -9.43 8.36 0.83
CA ILE A 63 -9.13 7.33 1.83
C ILE A 63 -7.63 7.29 2.12
N ALA A 64 -7.28 6.96 3.35
CA ALA A 64 -5.88 6.76 3.76
C ALA A 64 -5.70 5.39 4.42
N GLY A 65 -4.55 4.77 4.17
CA GLY A 65 -4.27 3.48 4.78
C GLY A 65 -2.85 2.98 4.51
N ARG A 66 -2.52 1.88 5.19
CA ARG A 66 -1.25 1.19 5.06
C ARG A 66 -1.31 0.20 3.88
N ILE A 67 -0.31 0.22 3.02
CA ILE A 67 -0.16 -0.76 1.94
C ILE A 67 0.17 -2.13 2.54
N MET A 68 -0.74 -3.08 2.35
CA MET A 68 -0.61 -4.45 2.87
C MET A 68 -0.20 -5.47 1.81
N SER A 69 -0.58 -5.22 0.56
CA SER A 69 -0.16 -6.02 -0.58
C SER A 69 -0.05 -5.15 -1.83
N MET A 70 0.81 -5.54 -2.77
CA MET A 70 1.04 -4.77 -3.98
C MET A 70 1.35 -5.72 -5.15
N ARG A 71 0.63 -5.53 -6.25
CA ARG A 71 0.83 -6.24 -7.50
C ARG A 71 1.06 -5.23 -8.63
N LYS A 72 2.34 -5.00 -8.95
CA LYS A 72 2.76 -4.08 -10.02
C LYS A 72 2.69 -4.78 -11.37
N MET A 73 1.98 -4.21 -12.35
CA MET A 73 1.77 -4.78 -13.69
C MET A 73 2.01 -3.71 -14.77
N GLY A 74 3.27 -3.30 -14.93
CA GLY A 74 3.65 -2.35 -15.99
C GLY A 74 3.02 -0.96 -15.81
N LYS A 75 2.03 -0.61 -16.66
CA LYS A 75 1.35 0.69 -16.64
C LYS A 75 0.16 0.76 -15.68
N ALA A 76 -0.29 -0.35 -15.14
CA ALA A 76 -1.35 -0.43 -14.17
C ALA A 76 -0.91 -1.31 -12.99
N SER A 77 -1.52 -1.14 -11.84
CA SER A 77 -1.21 -1.92 -10.64
C SER A 77 -2.42 -2.04 -9.74
N PHE A 78 -2.45 -3.11 -8.97
CA PHE A 78 -3.39 -3.29 -7.88
C PHE A 78 -2.64 -3.36 -6.57
N PHE A 79 -3.18 -2.75 -5.55
CA PHE A 79 -2.67 -2.88 -4.19
C PHE A 79 -3.81 -2.78 -3.18
N HIS A 80 -3.59 -3.33 -2.00
CA HIS A 80 -4.56 -3.21 -0.91
C HIS A 80 -4.02 -2.27 0.13
N ILE A 81 -4.87 -1.36 0.59
CA ILE A 81 -4.62 -0.56 1.78
C ILE A 81 -5.51 -1.05 2.92
N GLN A 82 -5.00 -0.92 4.13
CA GLN A 82 -5.72 -1.19 5.37
C GLN A 82 -5.77 0.08 6.19
N ASP A 83 -6.97 0.46 6.59
CA ASP A 83 -7.24 1.54 7.52
C ASP A 83 -7.67 1.01 8.90
N LEU A 84 -8.29 1.87 9.73
CA LEU A 84 -8.79 1.49 11.05
C LEU A 84 -10.00 0.57 11.02
N LYS A 85 -10.79 0.58 9.93
CA LYS A 85 -12.07 -0.13 9.83
C LYS A 85 -11.99 -1.38 8.95
N GLY A 86 -10.98 -1.50 8.07
CA GLY A 86 -10.90 -2.65 7.19
C GLY A 86 -9.80 -2.56 6.14
N LYS A 87 -10.02 -3.25 5.03
CA LYS A 87 -9.10 -3.34 3.90
C LYS A 87 -9.87 -3.16 2.60
N ILE A 88 -9.31 -2.41 1.66
CA ILE A 88 -9.90 -2.19 0.34
C ILE A 88 -8.84 -2.26 -0.76
N GLN A 89 -9.23 -2.72 -1.94
CA GLN A 89 -8.39 -2.75 -3.12
C GLN A 89 -8.35 -1.39 -3.79
N ILE A 90 -7.17 -1.00 -4.24
CA ILE A 90 -6.92 0.19 -5.04
C ILE A 90 -6.40 -0.25 -6.42
N PHE A 91 -7.00 0.29 -7.45
CA PHE A 91 -6.51 0.21 -8.82
C PHE A 91 -5.86 1.54 -9.19
N ILE A 92 -4.62 1.51 -9.65
CA ILE A 92 -3.88 2.69 -10.09
C ILE A 92 -3.34 2.47 -11.50
N ARG A 93 -3.55 3.43 -12.39
CA ARG A 93 -3.05 3.40 -13.76
C ARG A 93 -2.28 4.68 -14.06
N ARG A 94 -1.12 4.54 -14.73
CA ARG A 94 -0.24 5.66 -15.07
C ARG A 94 -0.96 6.77 -15.83
N ASP A 95 -1.82 6.40 -16.78
CA ASP A 95 -2.52 7.34 -17.65
C ASP A 95 -3.57 8.16 -16.89
N ASP A 96 -4.02 7.70 -15.71
CA ASP A 96 -5.05 8.39 -14.92
C ASP A 96 -4.42 9.27 -13.83
N VAL A 97 -3.35 8.81 -13.18
CA VAL A 97 -2.68 9.58 -12.10
C VAL A 97 -1.54 10.44 -12.60
N GLY A 98 -1.15 10.31 -13.87
CA GLY A 98 0.01 10.96 -14.46
C GLY A 98 1.32 10.18 -14.26
N GLU A 99 2.30 10.51 -15.08
CA GLU A 99 3.57 9.79 -15.13
C GLU A 99 4.38 9.95 -13.85
N ASP A 100 4.44 11.17 -13.31
CA ASP A 100 5.18 11.51 -12.09
C ASP A 100 4.59 10.81 -10.87
N ASN A 101 3.29 10.90 -10.64
CA ASN A 101 2.61 10.21 -9.53
C ASN A 101 2.75 8.69 -9.63
N TYR A 102 2.71 8.14 -10.84
CA TYR A 102 2.95 6.72 -11.03
C TYR A 102 4.41 6.32 -10.80
N ALA A 103 5.38 7.21 -11.10
CA ALA A 103 6.78 7.02 -10.74
C ALA A 103 6.97 7.03 -9.21
N HIS A 104 6.32 7.94 -8.49
CA HIS A 104 6.32 7.94 -7.02
C HIS A 104 5.72 6.66 -6.45
N PHE A 105 4.59 6.19 -7.00
CA PHE A 105 4.00 4.89 -6.61
C PHE A 105 4.99 3.73 -6.76
N LYS A 106 5.82 3.71 -7.79
CA LYS A 106 6.83 2.65 -7.98
C LYS A 106 7.89 2.61 -6.88
N LEU A 107 8.13 3.74 -6.20
CA LEU A 107 9.06 3.84 -5.06
C LEU A 107 8.45 3.36 -3.74
N LEU A 108 7.14 3.10 -3.72
CA LEU A 108 6.45 2.61 -2.52
C LEU A 108 6.66 1.12 -2.31
N ASP A 109 6.57 0.73 -1.04
CA ASP A 109 6.73 -0.64 -0.57
C ASP A 109 5.57 -1.04 0.36
N MET A 110 5.45 -2.33 0.63
CA MET A 110 4.53 -2.83 1.66
C MET A 110 4.91 -2.24 3.02
N GLY A 111 3.89 -1.75 3.73
CA GLY A 111 4.06 -1.07 5.01
C GLY A 111 4.00 0.46 4.93
N ASP A 112 4.20 1.05 3.74
CA ASP A 112 4.04 2.50 3.55
C ASP A 112 2.59 2.93 3.77
N PHE A 113 2.37 4.17 4.21
CA PHE A 113 1.05 4.77 4.26
C PHE A 113 0.83 5.71 3.08
N VAL A 114 -0.35 5.63 2.52
CA VAL A 114 -0.77 6.45 1.39
C VAL A 114 -2.16 7.03 1.61
N GLY A 115 -2.39 8.22 1.05
CA GLY A 115 -3.70 8.75 0.75
C GLY A 115 -4.04 8.50 -0.72
N VAL A 116 -5.28 8.17 -1.00
CA VAL A 116 -5.77 7.88 -2.35
C VAL A 116 -7.08 8.61 -2.57
N LYS A 117 -7.13 9.46 -3.58
CA LYS A 117 -8.38 10.00 -4.12
C LYS A 117 -8.75 9.24 -5.38
N GLY A 118 -10.02 9.04 -5.59
CA GLY A 118 -10.52 8.36 -6.77
C GLY A 118 -11.99 7.98 -6.62
N TYR A 119 -12.52 7.27 -7.59
CA TYR A 119 -13.91 6.84 -7.57
C TYR A 119 -14.07 5.36 -7.28
N VAL A 120 -15.17 5.02 -6.64
CA VAL A 120 -15.53 3.64 -6.29
C VAL A 120 -16.05 2.90 -7.52
N PHE A 121 -15.58 1.67 -7.74
CA PHE A 121 -16.03 0.82 -8.82
C PHE A 121 -15.93 -0.67 -8.44
N LYS A 122 -16.57 -1.52 -9.23
CA LYS A 122 -16.46 -2.96 -9.09
C LYS A 122 -15.61 -3.53 -10.22
N THR A 123 -14.60 -4.32 -9.88
CA THR A 123 -13.76 -5.02 -10.87
C THR A 123 -14.55 -6.09 -11.62
N LYS A 124 -14.02 -6.57 -12.76
CA LYS A 124 -14.63 -7.68 -13.51
C LYS A 124 -14.79 -8.96 -12.67
N MET A 125 -13.99 -9.13 -11.64
CA MET A 125 -14.07 -10.26 -10.71
C MET A 125 -15.06 -10.03 -9.55
N GLY A 126 -15.74 -8.88 -9.53
CA GLY A 126 -16.73 -8.54 -8.51
C GLY A 126 -16.17 -7.88 -7.25
N GLU A 127 -14.88 -7.58 -7.19
CA GLU A 127 -14.26 -6.93 -6.02
C GLU A 127 -14.48 -5.42 -6.05
N THR A 128 -15.05 -4.87 -4.96
CA THR A 128 -15.19 -3.41 -4.77
C THR A 128 -13.82 -2.77 -4.59
N SER A 129 -13.54 -1.77 -5.39
CA SER A 129 -12.21 -1.15 -5.50
C SER A 129 -12.33 0.35 -5.70
N ILE A 130 -11.25 1.08 -5.44
CA ILE A 130 -11.12 2.50 -5.78
C ILE A 130 -10.19 2.64 -6.98
N HIS A 131 -10.67 3.32 -8.02
CA HIS A 131 -9.86 3.72 -9.17
C HIS A 131 -9.17 5.04 -8.83
N ALA A 132 -7.88 4.99 -8.57
CA ALA A 132 -7.11 6.14 -8.13
C ALA A 132 -6.97 7.19 -9.24
N SER A 133 -7.29 8.42 -8.92
CA SER A 133 -6.99 9.64 -9.70
C SER A 133 -5.81 10.42 -9.12
N GLU A 134 -5.58 10.31 -7.81
CA GLU A 134 -4.46 10.95 -7.10
C GLU A 134 -3.90 10.02 -6.04
N LEU A 135 -2.57 10.05 -5.84
CA LEU A 135 -1.87 9.31 -4.80
C LEU A 135 -0.97 10.26 -4.03
N THR A 136 -1.09 10.27 -2.71
CA THR A 136 -0.26 11.03 -1.79
C THR A 136 0.52 10.10 -0.89
N VAL A 137 1.84 10.29 -0.77
CA VAL A 137 2.66 9.54 0.19
C VAL A 137 2.50 10.17 1.57
N LEU A 138 2.10 9.37 2.56
CA LEU A 138 1.86 9.86 3.94
C LEU A 138 2.93 9.39 4.93
N CYS A 139 3.51 8.21 4.72
CA CYS A 139 4.61 7.73 5.53
C CYS A 139 5.39 6.65 4.78
N LYS A 140 6.70 6.86 4.63
CA LYS A 140 7.61 5.83 4.11
C LYS A 140 8.10 4.94 5.24
N SER A 141 7.71 3.67 5.20
CA SER A 141 8.15 2.66 6.16
C SER A 141 9.56 2.20 5.85
N ILE A 142 10.51 2.47 6.74
CA ILE A 142 11.92 2.08 6.56
C ILE A 142 12.15 0.60 6.95
N ARG A 143 11.52 0.14 8.02
CA ARG A 143 11.58 -1.29 8.41
C ARG A 143 10.43 -2.06 7.77
N PRO A 144 10.70 -3.26 7.18
CA PRO A 144 9.63 -4.10 6.69
C PRO A 144 8.74 -4.56 7.85
N LEU A 145 7.44 -4.71 7.57
CA LEU A 145 6.53 -5.36 8.50
C LEU A 145 6.91 -6.83 8.65
N PRO A 146 6.78 -7.42 9.86
CA PRO A 146 6.87 -8.85 10.03
C PRO A 146 5.76 -9.51 9.19
N VAL A 147 6.16 -10.28 8.19
CA VAL A 147 5.23 -11.04 7.36
C VAL A 147 5.09 -12.43 7.96
N VAL A 148 3.88 -12.77 8.34
CA VAL A 148 3.55 -14.15 8.74
C VAL A 148 3.75 -15.06 7.54
N LYS A 149 4.65 -16.03 7.67
CA LYS A 149 4.90 -17.05 6.65
C LYS A 149 4.21 -18.33 7.10
N GLU A 150 3.39 -18.89 6.24
CA GLU A 150 2.87 -20.24 6.40
C GLU A 150 3.72 -21.20 5.58
N LYS A 151 4.23 -22.23 6.21
CA LYS A 151 4.91 -23.33 5.56
C LYS A 151 4.46 -24.64 6.23
N ASP A 152 3.96 -25.59 5.42
CA ASP A 152 3.53 -26.92 5.85
C ASP A 152 2.45 -26.91 6.97
N GLY A 153 1.58 -25.86 6.97
CA GLY A 153 0.53 -25.69 7.97
C GLY A 153 0.99 -25.06 9.28
N GLU A 154 2.27 -24.75 9.41
CA GLU A 154 2.83 -24.00 10.54
C GLU A 154 3.02 -22.53 10.21
N THR A 155 2.68 -21.66 11.15
CA THR A 155 2.78 -20.21 11.02
C THR A 155 4.11 -19.74 11.60
N PHE A 156 5.02 -19.28 10.74
CA PHE A 156 6.31 -18.72 11.15
C PHE A 156 6.27 -17.20 11.13
N ASP A 157 7.09 -16.56 11.97
CA ASP A 157 7.21 -15.10 12.07
C ASP A 157 5.92 -14.38 12.49
N ALA A 158 4.91 -15.10 12.98
CA ALA A 158 3.84 -14.47 13.72
C ALA A 158 4.48 -13.86 14.96
N PHE A 159 4.45 -12.54 15.10
CA PHE A 159 4.95 -11.80 16.27
C PHE A 159 4.09 -12.16 17.51
N ALA A 160 3.98 -13.47 17.79
CA ALA A 160 3.13 -14.05 18.81
C ALA A 160 3.80 -14.06 20.18
N ASP A 161 5.14 -14.10 20.20
CA ASP A 161 5.90 -14.06 21.44
C ASP A 161 5.78 -12.68 22.09
N LYS A 162 5.20 -12.68 23.31
CA LYS A 162 4.95 -11.48 24.10
C LYS A 162 6.24 -10.73 24.44
N GLU A 163 7.33 -11.47 24.70
CA GLU A 163 8.63 -10.88 25.03
C GLU A 163 9.26 -10.19 23.82
N GLN A 164 9.21 -10.81 22.63
CA GLN A 164 9.68 -10.19 21.39
C GLN A 164 8.87 -8.94 21.04
N ARG A 165 7.56 -8.93 21.28
CA ARG A 165 6.70 -7.76 21.09
C ARG A 165 7.09 -6.59 22.00
N TYR A 166 7.49 -6.88 23.24
CA TYR A 166 7.96 -5.85 24.16
C TYR A 166 9.35 -5.33 23.83
N ARG A 167 10.25 -6.17 23.34
CA ARG A 167 11.62 -5.79 22.94
C ARG A 167 11.65 -4.93 21.66
N ASN A 168 10.66 -5.07 20.79
CA ASN A 168 10.59 -4.40 19.49
C ASN A 168 9.42 -3.40 19.41
N ARG A 169 9.22 -2.64 20.45
CA ARG A 169 8.09 -1.74 20.64
C ARG A 169 8.21 -0.39 19.88
N HIS A 170 9.19 -0.23 19.00
CA HIS A 170 9.45 0.99 18.23
C HIS A 170 8.86 0.93 16.83
#